data_bd633e7c7da30f5016a7a8e1a3dd6edc
#
_entry.id   bd633e7c7da30f5016a7a8e1a3dd6edc
#
_cell.length_a   1.000
_cell.length_b   1.000
_cell.length_c   1.000
_cell.angle_alpha   90.00
_cell.angle_beta   90.00
_cell.angle_gamma   90.00
#
_symmetry.space_group_name_H-M   'P 1'
#
loop_
_entity.id
_entity.type
_entity.pdbx_description
1 polymer ?
#
loop_
_entity_poly.entity_id
_entity_poly.type
_entity_poly.pdbx_seq_one_letter_code
_entity_poly.pdbx_strand_id
1 'polypeptide(L)'
;GTPCYVYSKSSLVNEFLEYKEAFKSYSDTTICYSVKASSNLSILKVFNSLGSGFDIVSEGELDRIIKIGANPKKVVFSGVAKSDLEIRKALDFGICFFNVESFDELVAINRVSKDVGVNAKISIRVNPDIDPKTHPYISTGLKTSKFGIAIEDSYDAYIEASKMKNIDVVGIDAHIGSQIFDLQPFEDSLLRLEELYHKLNDLGINIRFIDIGGGLGIKYKDDDIPPTKKEFAEKIIKTMKKINCSLILEPGRSLVGNAGYLISKVLYKKKSNQKN
;
A
#
# COMPACT_ATOMS: atom_id res chain seq x y z
N GLY A 1 -24.44 -10.06 20.38
CA GLY A 1 -25.11 -11.22 19.79
C GLY A 1 -24.47 -11.62 18.46
N THR A 2 -24.82 -12.76 17.91
CA THR A 2 -24.39 -13.25 16.60
C THR A 2 -25.36 -12.79 15.51
N PRO A 3 -24.90 -12.60 14.24
CA PRO A 3 -23.51 -12.75 13.77
C PRO A 3 -22.62 -11.57 14.19
N CYS A 4 -21.33 -11.83 14.41
CA CYS A 4 -20.35 -10.78 14.70
C CYS A 4 -18.95 -11.21 14.26
N TYR A 5 -18.09 -10.22 13.96
CA TYR A 5 -16.67 -10.43 13.78
C TYR A 5 -15.93 -10.24 15.10
N VAL A 6 -15.01 -11.15 15.41
CA VAL A 6 -14.13 -11.07 16.56
C VAL A 6 -12.69 -11.10 16.09
N TYR A 7 -11.88 -10.18 16.58
CA TYR A 7 -10.47 -10.09 16.24
C TYR A 7 -9.57 -10.33 17.46
N SER A 8 -8.54 -11.13 17.28
CA SER A 8 -7.51 -11.35 18.29
C SER A 8 -6.50 -10.20 18.29
N LYS A 9 -6.46 -9.42 19.38
CA LYS A 9 -5.48 -8.34 19.52
C LYS A 9 -4.05 -8.88 19.49
N SER A 10 -3.77 -10.00 20.16
CA SER A 10 -2.44 -10.61 20.17
C SER A 10 -1.98 -11.04 18.77
N SER A 11 -2.89 -11.61 17.96
CA SER A 11 -2.58 -11.96 16.58
C SER A 11 -2.26 -10.72 15.74
N LEU A 12 -3.05 -9.64 15.83
CA LEU A 12 -2.77 -8.37 15.14
C LEU A 12 -1.39 -7.81 15.52
N VAL A 13 -1.06 -7.83 16.81
CA VAL A 13 0.24 -7.35 17.32
C VAL A 13 1.39 -8.21 16.78
N ASN A 14 1.25 -9.53 16.84
CA ASN A 14 2.30 -10.45 16.38
C ASN A 14 2.55 -10.30 14.89
N GLU A 15 1.50 -10.25 14.06
CA GLU A 15 1.62 -10.07 12.62
C GLU A 15 2.39 -8.78 12.25
N PHE A 16 2.13 -7.68 12.98
CA PHE A 16 2.84 -6.42 12.76
C PHE A 16 4.30 -6.49 13.23
N LEU A 17 4.55 -7.08 14.39
CA LEU A 17 5.91 -7.21 14.94
C LEU A 17 6.78 -8.14 14.10
N GLU A 18 6.21 -9.17 13.48
CA GLU A 18 6.93 -10.02 12.53
C GLU A 18 7.44 -9.24 11.31
N TYR A 19 6.64 -8.29 10.76
CA TYR A 19 7.13 -7.40 9.71
C TYR A 19 8.28 -6.53 10.21
N LYS A 20 8.15 -5.92 11.39
CA LYS A 20 9.22 -5.09 11.98
C LYS A 20 10.51 -5.88 12.18
N GLU A 21 10.42 -7.10 12.68
CA GLU A 21 11.58 -7.96 12.89
C GLU A 21 12.20 -8.40 11.55
N ALA A 22 11.39 -8.75 10.56
CA ALA A 22 11.85 -9.18 9.25
C ALA A 22 12.66 -8.07 8.53
N PHE A 23 12.21 -6.82 8.63
CA PHE A 23 12.85 -5.68 7.97
C PHE A 23 13.85 -4.90 8.86
N LYS A 24 14.18 -5.38 10.06
CA LYS A 24 15.08 -4.66 10.98
C LYS A 24 16.47 -4.35 10.42
N SER A 25 16.97 -5.16 9.50
CA SER A 25 18.27 -4.93 8.84
C SER A 25 18.23 -3.82 7.76
N TYR A 26 17.04 -3.33 7.43
CA TYR A 26 16.79 -2.14 6.61
C TYR A 26 15.91 -1.19 7.44
N SER A 27 16.54 -0.50 8.39
CA SER A 27 15.85 0.26 9.43
C SER A 27 15.02 1.43 8.90
N ASP A 28 15.32 1.92 7.70
CA ASP A 28 14.52 2.96 7.01
C ASP A 28 13.32 2.36 6.27
N THR A 29 12.56 1.51 6.99
CA THR A 29 11.34 0.88 6.51
C THR A 29 10.13 1.37 7.30
N THR A 30 9.12 1.88 6.62
CA THR A 30 7.82 2.21 7.19
C THR A 30 6.77 1.19 6.76
N ILE A 31 6.10 0.59 7.75
CA ILE A 31 4.98 -0.33 7.52
C ILE A 31 3.70 0.48 7.62
N CYS A 32 3.03 0.73 6.50
CA CYS A 32 1.77 1.43 6.37
C CYS A 32 0.61 0.42 6.29
N TYR A 33 -0.16 0.27 7.36
CA TYR A 33 -1.31 -0.62 7.32
C TYR A 33 -2.34 -0.16 6.28
N SER A 34 -2.69 -1.02 5.32
CA SER A 34 -3.75 -0.74 4.34
C SER A 34 -5.13 -0.77 4.97
N VAL A 35 -5.71 0.41 5.20
CA VAL A 35 -6.99 0.60 5.94
C VAL A 35 -8.16 -0.11 5.26
N LYS A 36 -8.13 -0.24 3.92
CA LYS A 36 -9.11 -0.99 3.12
C LYS A 36 -9.31 -2.45 3.55
N ALA A 37 -8.33 -3.06 4.20
CA ALA A 37 -8.45 -4.44 4.70
C ALA A 37 -9.39 -4.56 5.91
N SER A 38 -9.36 -3.61 6.84
CA SER A 38 -10.35 -3.43 7.91
C SER A 38 -10.21 -2.04 8.53
N SER A 39 -11.20 -1.19 8.32
CA SER A 39 -11.22 0.20 8.81
C SER A 39 -11.80 0.37 10.22
N ASN A 40 -11.91 -0.70 11.00
CA ASN A 40 -12.40 -0.64 12.38
C ASN A 40 -11.46 0.19 13.27
N LEU A 41 -11.99 1.19 13.97
CA LEU A 41 -11.19 2.11 14.79
C LEU A 41 -10.37 1.43 15.87
N SER A 42 -10.84 0.32 16.45
CA SER A 42 -10.09 -0.42 17.47
C SER A 42 -8.88 -1.13 16.86
N ILE A 43 -9.01 -1.69 15.66
CA ILE A 43 -7.89 -2.29 14.92
C ILE A 43 -6.88 -1.21 14.53
N LEU A 44 -7.35 -0.08 14.00
CA LEU A 44 -6.47 1.05 13.64
C LEU A 44 -5.71 1.58 14.86
N LYS A 45 -6.35 1.68 16.04
CA LYS A 45 -5.69 2.07 17.30
C LYS A 45 -4.60 1.09 17.71
N VAL A 46 -4.81 -0.22 17.53
CA VAL A 46 -3.77 -1.23 17.82
C VAL A 46 -2.54 -0.95 16.95
N PHE A 47 -2.69 -0.83 15.63
CA PHE A 47 -1.56 -0.57 14.74
C PHE A 47 -0.92 0.79 15.00
N ASN A 48 -1.70 1.85 15.24
CA ASN A 48 -1.17 3.16 15.60
C ASN A 48 -0.29 3.09 16.86
N SER A 49 -0.71 2.35 17.90
CA SER A 49 0.08 2.17 19.12
C SER A 49 1.40 1.41 18.91
N LEU A 50 1.52 0.64 17.83
CA LEU A 50 2.74 -0.07 17.43
C LEU A 50 3.66 0.79 16.54
N GLY A 51 3.23 2.03 16.19
CA GLY A 51 3.98 2.95 15.35
C GLY A 51 3.80 2.74 13.85
N SER A 52 2.72 2.06 13.44
CA SER A 52 2.34 1.89 12.03
C SER A 52 2.11 3.24 11.35
N GLY A 53 2.48 3.31 10.05
CA GLY A 53 1.86 4.22 9.10
C GLY A 53 0.52 3.67 8.61
N PHE A 54 -0.11 4.37 7.66
CA PHE A 54 -1.39 3.97 7.08
C PHE A 54 -1.42 4.27 5.57
N ASP A 55 -1.85 3.28 4.79
CA ASP A 55 -2.26 3.44 3.40
C ASP A 55 -3.78 3.61 3.37
N ILE A 56 -4.25 4.75 2.84
CA ILE A 56 -5.66 5.11 2.72
C ILE A 56 -6.06 5.27 1.25
N VAL A 57 -7.34 5.06 0.96
CA VAL A 57 -7.89 5.13 -0.40
C VAL A 57 -9.18 5.97 -0.49
N SER A 58 -9.57 6.65 0.58
CA SER A 58 -10.78 7.50 0.61
C SER A 58 -10.77 8.49 1.77
N GLU A 59 -11.64 9.53 1.66
CA GLU A 59 -11.89 10.47 2.75
C GLU A 59 -12.37 9.78 4.03
N GLY A 60 -13.26 8.79 3.90
CA GLY A 60 -13.76 8.07 5.07
C GLY A 60 -12.68 7.29 5.83
N GLU A 61 -11.64 6.83 5.14
CA GLU A 61 -10.46 6.24 5.77
C GLU A 61 -9.57 7.32 6.38
N LEU A 62 -9.37 8.46 5.70
CA LEU A 62 -8.67 9.62 6.24
C LEU A 62 -9.29 10.09 7.56
N ASP A 63 -10.61 10.21 7.63
CA ASP A 63 -11.33 10.59 8.87
C ASP A 63 -11.08 9.62 10.01
N ARG A 64 -11.03 8.31 9.72
CA ARG A 64 -10.76 7.29 10.72
C ARG A 64 -9.34 7.40 11.29
N ILE A 65 -8.34 7.62 10.45
CA ILE A 65 -6.96 7.76 10.92
C ILE A 65 -6.72 9.07 11.65
N ILE A 66 -7.36 10.18 11.25
CA ILE A 66 -7.38 11.44 12.00
C ILE A 66 -7.97 11.20 13.40
N LYS A 67 -9.12 10.52 13.46
CA LYS A 67 -9.84 10.23 14.72
C LYS A 67 -9.02 9.41 15.72
N ILE A 68 -8.14 8.54 15.25
CA ILE A 68 -7.25 7.77 16.14
C ILE A 68 -5.96 8.48 16.52
N GLY A 69 -5.73 9.69 16.00
CA GLY A 69 -4.51 10.48 16.24
C GLY A 69 -3.28 9.90 15.53
N ALA A 70 -3.45 9.41 14.30
CA ALA A 70 -2.33 8.89 13.51
C ALA A 70 -1.33 10.01 13.16
N ASN A 71 -0.04 9.65 13.04
CA ASN A 71 0.98 10.57 12.58
C ASN A 71 0.83 10.82 11.07
N PRO A 72 0.46 12.04 10.63
CA PRO A 72 0.25 12.33 9.21
C PRO A 72 1.48 12.06 8.34
N LYS A 73 2.69 12.22 8.89
CA LYS A 73 3.95 11.97 8.15
C LYS A 73 4.21 10.49 7.84
N LYS A 74 3.34 9.60 8.31
CA LYS A 74 3.35 8.17 8.01
C LYS A 74 2.08 7.73 7.28
N VAL A 75 1.37 8.66 6.63
CA VAL A 75 0.16 8.36 5.85
C VAL A 75 0.44 8.54 4.38
N VAL A 76 0.13 7.53 3.58
CA VAL A 76 0.14 7.57 2.12
C VAL A 76 -1.28 7.48 1.60
N PHE A 77 -1.60 8.18 0.52
CA PHE A 77 -2.94 8.22 -0.05
C PHE A 77 -2.93 7.66 -1.47
N SER A 78 -3.41 6.44 -1.61
CA SER A 78 -3.52 5.68 -2.85
C SER A 78 -4.94 5.75 -3.45
N GLY A 79 -5.17 5.07 -4.59
CA GLY A 79 -6.49 4.95 -5.23
C GLY A 79 -6.73 5.92 -6.38
N VAL A 80 -7.56 5.45 -7.34
CA VAL A 80 -7.75 6.04 -8.69
C VAL A 80 -8.74 7.21 -8.77
N ALA A 81 -9.39 7.60 -7.68
CA ALA A 81 -10.52 8.53 -7.73
C ALA A 81 -10.48 9.56 -6.58
N LYS A 82 -9.32 10.16 -6.32
CA LYS A 82 -9.19 11.23 -5.34
C LYS A 82 -9.88 12.49 -5.84
N SER A 83 -10.94 12.92 -5.16
CA SER A 83 -11.62 14.19 -5.43
C SER A 83 -10.82 15.39 -4.91
N ASP A 84 -11.14 16.58 -5.42
CA ASP A 84 -10.52 17.84 -4.94
C ASP A 84 -10.68 18.03 -3.42
N LEU A 85 -11.82 17.62 -2.87
CA LEU A 85 -12.08 17.73 -1.42
C LEU A 85 -11.18 16.77 -0.63
N GLU A 86 -11.00 15.54 -1.11
CA GLU A 86 -10.10 14.56 -0.49
C GLU A 86 -8.65 15.01 -0.56
N ILE A 87 -8.21 15.54 -1.71
CA ILE A 87 -6.86 16.09 -1.88
C ILE A 87 -6.63 17.25 -0.91
N ARG A 88 -7.55 18.22 -0.84
CA ARG A 88 -7.46 19.35 0.08
C ARG A 88 -7.36 18.89 1.53
N LYS A 89 -8.25 18.02 1.96
CA LYS A 89 -8.27 17.51 3.34
C LYS A 89 -6.99 16.75 3.71
N ALA A 90 -6.44 15.98 2.78
CA ALA A 90 -5.18 15.27 2.98
C ALA A 90 -3.99 16.23 3.07
N LEU A 91 -3.97 17.30 2.25
CA LEU A 91 -2.97 18.38 2.35
C LEU A 91 -3.07 19.12 3.68
N ASP A 92 -4.28 19.46 4.12
CA ASP A 92 -4.52 20.14 5.41
C ASP A 92 -4.08 19.27 6.60
N PHE A 93 -4.30 17.96 6.52
CA PHE A 93 -3.81 17.00 7.51
C PHE A 93 -2.28 16.84 7.46
N GLY A 94 -1.66 17.12 6.32
CA GLY A 94 -0.22 17.08 6.09
C GLY A 94 0.34 15.68 5.95
N ILE A 95 -0.32 14.82 5.15
CA ILE A 95 0.09 13.44 4.87
C ILE A 95 1.54 13.35 4.35
N CYS A 96 2.09 12.13 4.31
CA CYS A 96 3.43 11.88 3.81
C CYS A 96 3.51 12.22 2.31
N PHE A 97 2.66 11.58 1.49
CA PHE A 97 2.52 11.87 0.07
C PHE A 97 1.27 11.19 -0.52
N PHE A 98 0.91 11.60 -1.75
CA PHE A 98 -0.08 10.93 -2.58
C PHE A 98 0.61 9.93 -3.53
N ASN A 99 0.05 8.73 -3.66
CA ASN A 99 0.36 7.81 -4.75
C ASN A 99 -0.54 8.18 -5.94
N VAL A 100 0.05 8.80 -6.96
CA VAL A 100 -0.64 9.34 -8.14
C VAL A 100 -0.85 8.24 -9.16
N GLU A 101 -2.08 8.10 -9.66
CA GLU A 101 -2.49 7.00 -10.54
C GLU A 101 -2.65 7.42 -12.02
N SER A 102 -2.64 8.74 -12.32
CA SER A 102 -2.82 9.26 -13.68
C SER A 102 -2.31 10.70 -13.85
N PHE A 103 -2.09 11.11 -15.10
CA PHE A 103 -1.74 12.50 -15.43
C PHE A 103 -2.82 13.51 -15.01
N ASP A 104 -4.09 13.18 -15.21
CA ASP A 104 -5.20 14.08 -14.84
C ASP A 104 -5.26 14.30 -13.33
N GLU A 105 -4.99 13.25 -12.56
CA GLU A 105 -4.87 13.35 -11.10
C GLU A 105 -3.69 14.22 -10.68
N LEU A 106 -2.53 14.08 -11.33
CA LEU A 106 -1.36 14.92 -11.09
C LEU A 106 -1.68 16.40 -11.30
N VAL A 107 -2.38 16.73 -12.40
CA VAL A 107 -2.85 18.10 -12.68
C VAL A 107 -3.81 18.59 -11.61
N ALA A 108 -4.74 17.75 -11.16
CA ALA A 108 -5.68 18.09 -10.10
C ALA A 108 -4.96 18.36 -8.76
N ILE A 109 -4.02 17.50 -8.36
CA ILE A 109 -3.22 17.70 -7.14
C ILE A 109 -2.43 19.01 -7.22
N ASN A 110 -1.76 19.31 -8.34
CA ASN A 110 -1.02 20.56 -8.51
C ASN A 110 -1.94 21.79 -8.38
N ARG A 111 -3.13 21.75 -8.98
CA ARG A 111 -4.13 22.82 -8.89
C ARG A 111 -4.63 23.03 -7.45
N VAL A 112 -5.06 21.96 -6.78
CA VAL A 112 -5.56 22.04 -5.40
C VAL A 112 -4.45 22.48 -4.44
N SER A 113 -3.21 22.03 -4.64
CA SER A 113 -2.05 22.45 -3.84
C SER A 113 -1.77 23.94 -3.96
N LYS A 114 -1.90 24.51 -5.19
CA LYS A 114 -1.82 25.94 -5.41
C LYS A 114 -2.89 26.70 -4.63
N ASP A 115 -4.14 26.21 -4.66
CA ASP A 115 -5.27 26.84 -3.96
C ASP A 115 -5.15 26.78 -2.44
N VAL A 116 -4.50 25.73 -1.91
CA VAL A 116 -4.20 25.57 -0.47
C VAL A 116 -2.94 26.36 -0.08
N GLY A 117 -2.06 26.66 -1.03
CA GLY A 117 -0.80 27.37 -0.77
C GLY A 117 0.32 26.48 -0.21
N VAL A 118 0.30 25.17 -0.52
CA VAL A 118 1.31 24.21 -0.08
C VAL A 118 1.81 23.38 -1.27
N ASN A 119 3.02 22.84 -1.16
CA ASN A 119 3.51 21.88 -2.13
C ASN A 119 3.08 20.47 -1.74
N ALA A 120 2.37 19.78 -2.64
CA ALA A 120 2.03 18.38 -2.45
C ALA A 120 3.25 17.50 -2.70
N LYS A 121 3.56 16.65 -1.75
CA LYS A 121 4.50 15.54 -1.98
C LYS A 121 3.78 14.42 -2.71
N ILE A 122 4.40 13.90 -3.75
CA ILE A 122 3.84 12.82 -4.54
C ILE A 122 4.84 11.70 -4.78
N SER A 123 4.31 10.50 -4.89
CA SER A 123 4.89 9.34 -5.54
C SER A 123 4.02 9.03 -6.76
N ILE A 124 4.59 8.58 -7.86
CA ILE A 124 3.80 8.10 -9.00
C ILE A 124 3.69 6.59 -8.87
N ARG A 125 2.45 6.09 -8.92
CA ARG A 125 2.19 4.67 -8.99
C ARG A 125 2.45 4.15 -10.39
N VAL A 126 3.50 3.36 -10.49
CA VAL A 126 3.94 2.75 -11.74
C VAL A 126 3.35 1.35 -11.84
N ASN A 127 2.76 1.04 -13.00
CA ASN A 127 2.40 -0.33 -13.33
C ASN A 127 3.62 -1.02 -13.97
N PRO A 128 4.26 -1.96 -13.29
CA PRO A 128 5.50 -2.57 -13.77
C PRO A 128 5.29 -3.65 -14.83
N ASP A 129 4.06 -3.94 -15.25
CA ASP A 129 3.70 -5.02 -16.18
C ASP A 129 4.27 -6.38 -15.75
N ILE A 130 4.03 -6.74 -14.49
CA ILE A 130 4.43 -8.02 -13.88
C ILE A 130 3.20 -8.86 -13.57
N ASP A 131 3.20 -10.12 -14.01
CA ASP A 131 2.15 -11.08 -13.65
C ASP A 131 2.46 -11.72 -12.28
N PRO A 132 1.67 -11.41 -11.24
CA PRO A 132 1.86 -12.01 -9.92
C PRO A 132 1.35 -13.46 -9.83
N LYS A 133 0.83 -14.03 -10.94
CA LYS A 133 0.26 -15.39 -11.01
C LYS A 133 -0.83 -15.64 -9.96
N THR A 134 -1.63 -14.64 -9.68
CA THR A 134 -2.75 -14.69 -8.74
C THR A 134 -4.09 -14.70 -9.49
N HIS A 135 -5.21 -14.75 -8.72
CA HIS A 135 -6.53 -14.67 -9.34
C HIS A 135 -6.68 -13.36 -10.13
N PRO A 136 -7.21 -13.36 -11.38
CA PRO A 136 -7.28 -12.17 -12.24
C PRO A 136 -7.92 -10.94 -11.60
N TYR A 137 -8.92 -11.11 -10.73
CA TYR A 137 -9.60 -10.00 -10.05
C TYR A 137 -8.77 -9.31 -8.95
N ILE A 138 -7.64 -9.89 -8.53
CA ILE A 138 -6.76 -9.33 -7.49
C ILE A 138 -5.34 -9.05 -8.00
N SER A 139 -5.08 -9.27 -9.30
CA SER A 139 -3.86 -8.86 -10.00
C SER A 139 -3.98 -7.39 -10.40
N THR A 140 -3.00 -6.57 -10.05
CA THR A 140 -2.97 -5.13 -10.38
C THR A 140 -1.70 -4.70 -11.12
N GLY A 141 -0.76 -5.62 -11.33
CA GLY A 141 0.52 -5.37 -11.98
C GLY A 141 0.56 -5.62 -13.49
N LEU A 142 -0.53 -6.08 -14.10
CA LEU A 142 -0.59 -6.36 -15.54
C LEU A 142 -0.91 -5.08 -16.33
N LYS A 143 -0.41 -5.00 -17.57
CA LYS A 143 -0.63 -3.87 -18.51
C LYS A 143 -2.12 -3.52 -18.72
N THR A 144 -3.02 -4.50 -18.60
CA THR A 144 -4.47 -4.31 -18.71
C THR A 144 -5.13 -3.81 -17.43
N SER A 145 -4.38 -3.64 -16.34
CA SER A 145 -4.90 -3.14 -15.07
C SER A 145 -5.27 -1.66 -15.18
N LYS A 146 -6.35 -1.26 -14.48
CA LYS A 146 -6.77 0.15 -14.38
C LYS A 146 -5.88 0.99 -13.45
N PHE A 147 -4.93 0.38 -12.75
CA PHE A 147 -4.13 1.03 -11.73
C PHE A 147 -2.76 1.45 -12.24
N GLY A 148 -2.35 2.64 -11.82
CA GLY A 148 -1.04 3.18 -12.09
C GLY A 148 -0.82 3.64 -13.53
N ILE A 149 0.30 4.34 -13.74
CA ILE A 149 0.81 4.75 -15.05
C ILE A 149 1.71 3.62 -15.57
N ALA A 150 1.57 3.23 -16.83
CA ALA A 150 2.44 2.21 -17.42
C ALA A 150 3.91 2.59 -17.27
N ILE A 151 4.77 1.60 -17.05
CA ILE A 151 6.20 1.86 -16.79
C ILE A 151 6.86 2.59 -17.95
N GLU A 152 6.42 2.32 -19.19
CA GLU A 152 6.90 2.98 -20.39
C GLU A 152 6.59 4.49 -20.39
N ASP A 153 5.43 4.89 -19.84
CA ASP A 153 4.96 6.29 -19.79
C ASP A 153 5.36 7.00 -18.49
N SER A 154 5.83 6.24 -17.50
CA SER A 154 6.14 6.77 -16.17
C SER A 154 7.27 7.79 -16.17
N TYR A 155 8.28 7.60 -17.02
CA TYR A 155 9.40 8.51 -17.14
C TYR A 155 8.95 9.92 -17.56
N ASP A 156 8.06 10.02 -18.56
CA ASP A 156 7.49 11.28 -19.01
C ASP A 156 6.61 11.90 -17.93
N ALA A 157 5.86 11.09 -17.20
CA ALA A 157 5.05 11.55 -16.08
C ALA A 157 5.91 12.21 -14.98
N TYR A 158 7.08 11.66 -14.67
CA TYR A 158 8.01 12.25 -13.71
C TYR A 158 8.61 13.56 -14.22
N ILE A 159 8.95 13.64 -15.52
CA ILE A 159 9.44 14.88 -16.13
C ILE A 159 8.38 15.98 -16.05
N GLU A 160 7.12 15.67 -16.38
CA GLU A 160 6.03 16.64 -16.27
C GLU A 160 5.76 17.06 -14.83
N ALA A 161 5.75 16.10 -13.90
CA ALA A 161 5.58 16.39 -12.47
C ALA A 161 6.68 17.32 -11.93
N SER A 162 7.93 17.12 -12.34
CA SER A 162 9.07 17.92 -11.89
C SER A 162 9.02 19.40 -12.34
N LYS A 163 8.26 19.71 -13.42
CA LYS A 163 8.04 21.08 -13.89
C LYS A 163 6.91 21.80 -13.15
N MET A 164 6.08 21.08 -12.40
CA MET A 164 4.93 21.65 -11.70
C MET A 164 5.34 22.35 -10.40
N LYS A 165 4.97 23.63 -10.25
CA LYS A 165 5.44 24.52 -9.18
C LYS A 165 4.97 24.13 -7.77
N ASN A 166 3.83 23.40 -7.65
CA ASN A 166 3.24 23.06 -6.37
C ASN A 166 3.33 21.53 -6.10
N ILE A 167 4.23 20.85 -6.81
CA ILE A 167 4.51 19.42 -6.67
C ILE A 167 5.94 19.22 -6.19
N ASP A 168 6.12 18.36 -5.19
CA ASP A 168 7.40 17.82 -4.73
C ASP A 168 7.40 16.32 -5.02
N VAL A 169 8.14 15.91 -6.05
CA VAL A 169 8.27 14.48 -6.41
C VAL A 169 9.19 13.81 -5.39
N VAL A 170 8.67 12.84 -4.64
CA VAL A 170 9.41 12.23 -3.53
C VAL A 170 9.56 10.72 -3.64
N GLY A 171 8.76 10.03 -4.45
CA GLY A 171 8.76 8.57 -4.44
C GLY A 171 8.35 7.91 -5.74
N ILE A 172 8.54 6.58 -5.76
CA ILE A 172 8.03 5.66 -6.77
C ILE A 172 7.20 4.62 -6.03
N ASP A 173 5.98 4.35 -6.50
CA ASP A 173 5.09 3.32 -5.97
C ASP A 173 4.82 2.24 -7.01
N ALA A 174 4.70 1.00 -6.57
CA ALA A 174 4.14 -0.09 -7.34
C ALA A 174 3.41 -1.10 -6.45
N HIS A 175 2.21 -1.47 -6.86
CA HIS A 175 1.46 -2.54 -6.18
C HIS A 175 0.98 -3.56 -7.21
N ILE A 176 1.52 -4.78 -7.16
CA ILE A 176 1.33 -5.81 -8.21
C ILE A 176 0.14 -6.72 -7.98
N GLY A 177 -0.45 -6.74 -6.79
CA GLY A 177 -1.62 -7.58 -6.51
C GLY A 177 -1.79 -7.98 -5.06
N SER A 178 -2.61 -8.99 -4.83
CA SER A 178 -2.93 -9.50 -3.50
C SER A 178 -2.90 -11.03 -3.49
N GLN A 179 -2.68 -11.62 -2.32
CA GLN A 179 -2.61 -13.07 -2.11
C GLN A 179 -1.51 -13.73 -2.99
N ILE A 180 -0.33 -13.14 -2.98
CA ILE A 180 0.82 -13.55 -3.78
C ILE A 180 1.66 -14.53 -2.96
N PHE A 181 1.86 -15.74 -3.49
CA PHE A 181 2.65 -16.80 -2.85
C PHE A 181 4.07 -16.91 -3.44
N ASP A 182 4.25 -16.55 -4.71
CA ASP A 182 5.55 -16.51 -5.35
C ASP A 182 6.22 -15.16 -5.09
N LEU A 183 7.41 -15.16 -4.53
CA LEU A 183 8.15 -13.94 -4.24
C LEU A 183 8.89 -13.36 -5.45
N GLN A 184 9.00 -14.12 -6.57
CA GLN A 184 9.70 -13.66 -7.76
C GLN A 184 9.05 -12.41 -8.38
N PRO A 185 7.72 -12.29 -8.52
CA PRO A 185 7.07 -11.07 -9.02
C PRO A 185 7.40 -9.81 -8.22
N PHE A 186 7.60 -9.92 -6.91
CA PHE A 186 8.02 -8.77 -6.10
C PHE A 186 9.45 -8.33 -6.43
N GLU A 187 10.38 -9.28 -6.60
CA GLU A 187 11.75 -8.98 -6.99
C GLU A 187 11.79 -8.36 -8.38
N ASP A 188 11.07 -8.94 -9.35
CA ASP A 188 11.02 -8.45 -10.74
C ASP A 188 10.44 -7.03 -10.81
N SER A 189 9.37 -6.76 -10.05
CA SER A 189 8.80 -5.42 -9.92
C SER A 189 9.82 -4.44 -9.36
N LEU A 190 10.47 -4.79 -8.25
CA LEU A 190 11.44 -3.90 -7.60
C LEU A 190 12.67 -3.63 -8.47
N LEU A 191 13.12 -4.59 -9.29
CA LEU A 191 14.20 -4.38 -10.26
C LEU A 191 13.81 -3.33 -11.33
N ARG A 192 12.57 -3.35 -11.80
CA ARG A 192 12.08 -2.30 -12.73
C ARG A 192 12.00 -0.93 -12.06
N LEU A 193 11.64 -0.88 -10.77
CA LEU A 193 11.68 0.38 -10.01
C LEU A 193 13.12 0.86 -9.76
N GLU A 194 14.08 -0.04 -9.54
CA GLU A 194 15.52 0.27 -9.42
C GLU A 194 16.03 0.96 -10.70
N GLU A 195 15.70 0.40 -11.88
CA GLU A 195 16.06 1.01 -13.16
C GLU A 195 15.46 2.41 -13.33
N LEU A 196 14.18 2.58 -13.00
CA LEU A 196 13.51 3.87 -13.06
C LEU A 196 14.13 4.86 -12.07
N TYR A 197 14.41 4.43 -10.84
CA TYR A 197 15.06 5.22 -9.80
C TYR A 197 16.39 5.82 -10.31
N HIS A 198 17.25 5.02 -10.92
CA HIS A 198 18.53 5.51 -11.43
C HIS A 198 18.33 6.53 -12.56
N LYS A 199 17.45 6.26 -13.52
CA LYS A 199 17.12 7.20 -14.60
C LYS A 199 16.60 8.55 -14.10
N LEU A 200 15.77 8.54 -13.04
CA LEU A 200 15.23 9.78 -12.45
C LEU A 200 16.29 10.56 -11.67
N ASN A 201 17.16 9.88 -10.94
CA ASN A 201 18.28 10.53 -10.26
C ASN A 201 19.27 11.18 -11.22
N ASP A 202 19.55 10.55 -12.38
CA ASP A 202 20.41 11.10 -13.43
C ASP A 202 19.82 12.41 -14.00
N LEU A 203 18.51 12.62 -13.93
CA LEU A 203 17.81 13.87 -14.27
C LEU A 203 17.79 14.90 -13.12
N GLY A 204 18.31 14.55 -11.94
CA GLY A 204 18.26 15.40 -10.76
C GLY A 204 16.92 15.36 -10.01
N ILE A 205 16.03 14.40 -10.33
CA ILE A 205 14.78 14.16 -9.60
C ILE A 205 15.12 13.30 -8.36
N ASN A 206 15.10 13.91 -7.18
CA ASN A 206 15.53 13.29 -5.94
C ASN A 206 14.43 12.38 -5.34
N ILE A 207 14.46 11.10 -5.67
CA ILE A 207 13.58 10.09 -5.11
C ILE A 207 14.05 9.69 -3.72
N ARG A 208 13.14 9.80 -2.72
CA ARG A 208 13.41 9.52 -1.30
C ARG A 208 12.70 8.26 -0.80
N PHE A 209 11.64 7.84 -1.49
CA PHE A 209 10.81 6.71 -1.09
C PHE A 209 10.62 5.72 -2.25
N ILE A 210 10.73 4.45 -1.93
CA ILE A 210 10.25 3.35 -2.78
C ILE A 210 9.12 2.67 -2.01
N ASP A 211 7.90 2.72 -2.56
CA ASP A 211 6.75 2.00 -2.04
C ASP A 211 6.50 0.76 -2.91
N ILE A 212 6.52 -0.41 -2.31
CA ILE A 212 6.30 -1.68 -3.04
C ILE A 212 4.90 -2.26 -2.76
N GLY A 213 4.05 -1.46 -2.11
CA GLY A 213 2.70 -1.87 -1.77
C GLY A 213 2.63 -3.02 -0.77
N GLY A 214 1.58 -3.79 -0.88
CA GLY A 214 1.36 -5.00 -0.09
C GLY A 214 1.31 -6.23 -0.98
N GLY A 215 0.46 -7.19 -0.60
CA GLY A 215 0.15 -8.32 -1.47
C GLY A 215 0.62 -9.68 -0.97
N LEU A 216 1.49 -9.75 0.05
CA LEU A 216 1.93 -11.02 0.61
C LEU A 216 0.74 -11.90 1.00
N GLY A 217 0.74 -13.15 0.51
CA GLY A 217 -0.33 -14.12 0.73
C GLY A 217 -0.41 -14.63 2.15
N ILE A 218 -1.60 -15.10 2.51
CA ILE A 218 -1.88 -15.76 3.79
C ILE A 218 -2.52 -17.12 3.58
N LYS A 219 -2.44 -17.97 4.57
CA LYS A 219 -3.08 -19.28 4.55
C LYS A 219 -4.60 -19.17 4.69
N TYR A 220 -5.36 -19.68 3.73
CA TYR A 220 -6.82 -19.87 3.78
C TYR A 220 -7.21 -21.34 3.86
N LYS A 221 -6.43 -22.23 3.25
CA LYS A 221 -6.65 -23.66 3.24
C LYS A 221 -5.47 -24.38 3.87
N ASP A 222 -5.69 -25.65 4.28
CA ASP A 222 -4.65 -26.41 4.96
C ASP A 222 -3.41 -26.70 4.10
N ASP A 223 -3.58 -26.78 2.79
CA ASP A 223 -2.54 -26.98 1.79
C ASP A 223 -1.86 -25.68 1.31
N ASP A 224 -2.34 -24.50 1.72
CA ASP A 224 -1.68 -23.26 1.41
C ASP A 224 -0.35 -23.13 2.17
N ILE A 225 0.72 -22.80 1.46
CA ILE A 225 2.06 -22.56 2.01
C ILE A 225 2.51 -21.15 1.60
N PRO A 226 2.03 -20.11 2.28
CA PRO A 226 2.46 -18.74 1.98
C PRO A 226 3.92 -18.54 2.40
N PRO A 227 4.66 -17.67 1.68
CA PRO A 227 6.01 -17.30 2.10
C PRO A 227 5.98 -16.55 3.44
N THR A 228 7.03 -16.73 4.20
CA THR A 228 7.20 -16.00 5.47
C THR A 228 7.57 -14.54 5.23
N LYS A 229 7.28 -13.66 6.19
CA LYS A 229 7.72 -12.26 6.15
C LYS A 229 9.24 -12.13 6.11
N LYS A 230 9.96 -13.12 6.67
CA LYS A 230 11.41 -13.17 6.64
C LYS A 230 11.94 -13.43 5.23
N GLU A 231 11.42 -14.44 4.54
CA GLU A 231 11.79 -14.74 3.14
C GLU A 231 11.47 -13.56 2.22
N PHE A 232 10.31 -12.93 2.43
CA PHE A 232 9.93 -11.73 1.70
C PHE A 232 10.93 -10.58 1.95
N ALA A 233 11.26 -10.30 3.21
CA ALA A 233 12.20 -9.25 3.56
C ALA A 233 13.61 -9.50 3.00
N GLU A 234 14.13 -10.72 3.08
CA GLU A 234 15.45 -11.08 2.54
C GLU A 234 15.52 -10.78 1.04
N LYS A 235 14.44 -11.08 0.30
CA LYS A 235 14.38 -10.84 -1.14
C LYS A 235 14.32 -9.34 -1.48
N ILE A 236 13.49 -8.58 -0.78
CA ILE A 236 13.33 -7.13 -0.99
C ILE A 236 14.59 -6.35 -0.59
N ILE A 237 15.13 -6.63 0.58
CA ILE A 237 16.27 -5.89 1.13
C ILE A 237 17.52 -6.04 0.25
N LYS A 238 17.69 -7.18 -0.43
CA LYS A 238 18.80 -7.40 -1.35
C LYS A 238 18.85 -6.34 -2.46
N THR A 239 17.72 -5.99 -3.04
CA THR A 239 17.63 -4.94 -4.07
C THR A 239 17.65 -3.56 -3.44
N MET A 240 16.93 -3.33 -2.34
CA MET A 240 16.87 -2.04 -1.67
C MET A 240 18.23 -1.53 -1.19
N LYS A 241 19.19 -2.41 -0.90
CA LYS A 241 20.56 -2.00 -0.55
C LYS A 241 21.33 -1.30 -1.70
N LYS A 242 20.86 -1.41 -2.93
CA LYS A 242 21.42 -0.69 -4.09
C LYS A 242 20.72 0.66 -4.32
N ILE A 243 19.58 0.88 -3.67
CA ILE A 243 18.75 2.08 -3.77
C ILE A 243 18.90 2.83 -2.45
N ASN A 244 19.27 4.09 -2.48
CA ASN A 244 19.43 4.90 -1.25
C ASN A 244 18.13 5.63 -0.92
N CYS A 245 17.07 4.88 -0.59
CA CYS A 245 15.72 5.38 -0.31
C CYS A 245 15.10 4.71 0.90
N SER A 246 14.17 5.41 1.55
CA SER A 246 13.26 4.80 2.52
C SER A 246 12.32 3.81 1.84
N LEU A 247 12.07 2.66 2.46
CA LEU A 247 11.14 1.64 1.98
C LEU A 247 9.77 1.81 2.64
N ILE A 248 8.71 1.78 1.84
CA ILE A 248 7.33 1.68 2.33
C ILE A 248 6.74 0.33 1.94
N LEU A 249 6.03 -0.25 2.88
CA LEU A 249 5.24 -1.47 2.72
C LEU A 249 3.80 -1.18 3.09
N GLU A 250 2.85 -1.70 2.31
CA GLU A 250 1.41 -1.50 2.53
C GLU A 250 0.67 -2.83 2.84
N PRO A 251 1.06 -3.59 3.87
CA PRO A 251 0.38 -4.84 4.19
C PRO A 251 -1.04 -4.56 4.70
N GLY A 252 -2.01 -5.23 4.12
CA GLY A 252 -3.39 -5.22 4.59
C GLY A 252 -3.81 -6.59 5.06
N ARG A 253 -4.13 -7.48 4.10
CA ARG A 253 -4.59 -8.85 4.35
C ARG A 253 -3.67 -9.63 5.28
N SER A 254 -2.38 -9.57 5.10
CA SER A 254 -1.39 -10.31 5.90
C SER A 254 -1.29 -9.85 7.36
N LEU A 255 -1.86 -8.70 7.71
CA LEU A 255 -1.94 -8.22 9.10
C LEU A 255 -3.24 -8.59 9.81
N VAL A 256 -4.37 -8.71 9.08
CA VAL A 256 -5.69 -8.85 9.70
C VAL A 256 -6.42 -10.12 9.32
N GLY A 257 -6.07 -10.78 8.19
CA GLY A 257 -6.86 -11.86 7.61
C GLY A 257 -7.00 -13.06 8.55
N ASN A 258 -5.92 -13.49 9.16
CA ASN A 258 -5.91 -14.64 10.08
C ASN A 258 -6.14 -14.26 11.55
N ALA A 259 -6.34 -12.97 11.84
CA ALA A 259 -6.64 -12.48 13.18
C ALA A 259 -8.14 -12.38 13.47
N GLY A 260 -8.99 -12.50 12.44
CA GLY A 260 -10.43 -12.28 12.51
C GLY A 260 -11.25 -13.55 12.29
N TYR A 261 -12.35 -13.68 13.03
CA TYR A 261 -13.31 -14.78 12.94
C TYR A 261 -14.73 -14.24 12.81
N LEU A 262 -15.53 -14.83 11.91
CA LEU A 262 -16.98 -14.61 11.86
C LEU A 262 -17.65 -15.65 12.77
N ILE A 263 -18.30 -15.18 13.82
CA ILE A 263 -19.09 -16.02 14.72
C ILE A 263 -20.57 -15.89 14.33
N SER A 264 -21.22 -17.02 14.05
CA SER A 264 -22.64 -17.07 13.74
C SER A 264 -23.32 -18.23 14.46
N LYS A 265 -24.67 -18.18 14.52
CA LYS A 265 -25.51 -19.25 15.09
C LYS A 265 -26.27 -19.92 13.96
N VAL A 266 -26.23 -21.26 13.91
CA VAL A 266 -27.10 -22.04 13.03
C VAL A 266 -28.53 -21.94 13.55
N LEU A 267 -29.44 -21.31 12.79
CA LEU A 267 -30.84 -21.16 13.16
C LEU A 267 -31.66 -22.36 12.70
N TYR A 268 -31.41 -22.85 11.49
CA TYR A 268 -32.16 -23.95 10.88
C TYR A 268 -31.23 -24.85 10.08
N LYS A 269 -31.57 -26.15 10.05
CA LYS A 269 -30.95 -27.16 9.17
C LYS A 269 -31.95 -27.61 8.13
N LYS A 270 -31.56 -27.68 6.86
CA LYS A 270 -32.35 -28.25 5.77
C LYS A 270 -31.54 -29.36 5.11
N LYS A 271 -32.12 -30.58 5.06
CA LYS A 271 -31.54 -31.67 4.27
C LYS A 271 -32.03 -31.58 2.84
N SER A 272 -31.15 -31.64 1.86
CA SER A 272 -31.46 -31.87 0.46
C SER A 272 -30.65 -33.06 -0.03
N ASN A 273 -31.13 -33.71 -1.12
CA ASN A 273 -30.52 -34.97 -1.63
C ASN A 273 -29.02 -34.85 -2.01
N GLN A 274 -28.44 -33.65 -1.99
CA GLN A 274 -27.03 -33.40 -2.40
C GLN A 274 -26.20 -32.54 -1.44
N LYS A 275 -26.80 -31.88 -0.45
CA LYS A 275 -26.10 -31.05 0.54
C LYS A 275 -26.86 -31.02 1.88
N ASN A 276 -26.11 -31.03 2.98
CA ASN A 276 -26.64 -30.78 4.32
C ASN A 276 -26.72 -29.30 4.62
#